data_946cf26f0e9dd93640516333c44d5c4e
#
_entry.id   946cf26f0e9dd93640516333c44d5c4e
#
_cell.length_a   1.000
_cell.length_b   1.000
_cell.length_c   1.000
_cell.angle_alpha   90.00
_cell.angle_beta   90.00
_cell.angle_gamma   90.00
#
_symmetry.space_group_name_H-M   'P 1'
#
loop_
_entity.id
_entity.type
_entity.pdbx_description
1 polymer ?
#
loop_
_entity_poly.entity_id
_entity_poly.type
_entity_poly.pdbx_seq_one_letter_code
_entity_poly.pdbx_strand_id
1 'polypeptide(L)'
;KAKWFNHQYMQRKSEDELVGLLQPFLEQHGVTAAPQFLGKVIHLVRERSFLVPDLWNASWFFFLRPTQYDAQVYQKIWLPGTTGWIKGFAKEVELLDPFNKDTLHDLVQEFTVTNGVKMGQLMNPLRLLMVGSNQGPGMMDLAEVLGKEEFLERISAGLEALGS
;
A
#
# COMPACT_ATOMS: atom_id res chain seq x y z
N LYS A 1 21.53 -20.04 2.10
CA LYS A 1 22.76 -19.23 2.13
C LYS A 1 22.75 -18.07 1.14
N ALA A 2 22.41 -18.32 -0.13
CA ALA A 2 22.39 -17.28 -1.16
C ALA A 2 21.40 -16.15 -0.80
N LYS A 3 20.21 -16.50 -0.29
CA LYS A 3 19.20 -15.54 0.13
C LYS A 3 19.70 -14.67 1.28
N TRP A 4 20.39 -15.26 2.24
CA TRP A 4 20.96 -14.52 3.38
C TRP A 4 22.06 -13.55 2.92
N PHE A 5 22.97 -13.96 2.05
CA PHE A 5 24.01 -13.09 1.50
C PHE A 5 23.43 -11.94 0.70
N ASN A 6 22.41 -12.21 -0.14
CA ASN A 6 21.75 -11.20 -0.92
C ASN A 6 21.06 -10.17 -0.02
N HIS A 7 20.40 -10.61 1.05
CA HIS A 7 19.79 -9.72 2.01
C HIS A 7 20.82 -8.83 2.68
N GLN A 8 21.93 -9.41 3.16
CA GLN A 8 23.03 -8.65 3.75
C GLN A 8 23.62 -7.62 2.78
N TYR A 9 23.79 -8.00 1.52
CA TYR A 9 24.26 -7.12 0.48
C TYR A 9 23.34 -5.91 0.31
N MET A 10 22.03 -6.15 0.23
CA MET A 10 21.02 -5.08 0.09
C MET A 10 20.98 -4.18 1.33
N GLN A 11 21.10 -4.76 2.52
CA GLN A 11 21.04 -3.99 3.78
C GLN A 11 22.27 -3.07 3.98
N ARG A 12 23.38 -3.38 3.36
CA ARG A 12 24.60 -2.55 3.43
C ARG A 12 24.56 -1.34 2.54
N LYS A 13 23.65 -1.29 1.57
CA LYS A 13 23.53 -0.16 0.67
C LYS A 13 22.83 1.01 1.35
N SER A 14 23.25 2.23 1.00
CA SER A 14 22.55 3.44 1.42
C SER A 14 21.19 3.54 0.70
N GLU A 15 20.31 4.36 1.23
CA GLU A 15 19.02 4.64 0.56
C GLU A 15 19.26 5.21 -0.84
N ASP A 16 20.23 6.11 -1.01
CA ASP A 16 20.55 6.70 -2.31
C ASP A 16 21.02 5.63 -3.32
N GLU A 17 21.84 4.68 -2.87
CA GLU A 17 22.27 3.57 -3.72
C GLU A 17 21.09 2.69 -4.14
N LEU A 18 20.17 2.40 -3.20
CA LEU A 18 18.97 1.61 -3.50
C LEU A 18 18.03 2.35 -4.44
N VAL A 19 17.88 3.67 -4.28
CA VAL A 19 17.11 4.51 -5.22
C VAL A 19 17.71 4.40 -6.61
N GLY A 20 19.06 4.47 -6.73
CA GLY A 20 19.75 4.30 -8.01
C GLY A 20 19.48 2.95 -8.66
N LEU A 21 19.39 1.89 -7.86
CA LEU A 21 19.08 0.54 -8.37
C LEU A 21 17.61 0.41 -8.80
N LEU A 22 16.71 1.16 -8.19
CA LEU A 22 15.29 1.19 -8.55
C LEU A 22 15.04 2.00 -9.83
N GLN A 23 15.86 3.00 -10.09
CA GLN A 23 15.66 3.95 -11.19
C GLN A 23 15.42 3.31 -12.56
N PRO A 24 16.18 2.28 -13.00
CA PRO A 24 15.91 1.63 -14.29
C PRO A 24 14.52 1.04 -14.41
N PHE A 25 13.98 0.51 -13.31
CA PHE A 25 12.61 -0.03 -13.29
C PHE A 25 11.57 1.08 -13.44
N LEU A 26 11.80 2.21 -12.79
CA LEU A 26 10.92 3.39 -12.93
C LEU A 26 10.90 3.88 -14.37
N GLU A 27 12.07 4.01 -14.98
CA GLU A 27 12.20 4.44 -16.38
C GLU A 27 11.50 3.49 -17.33
N GLN A 28 11.67 2.17 -17.12
CA GLN A 28 11.03 1.14 -17.92
C GLN A 28 9.50 1.25 -17.91
N HIS A 29 8.93 1.71 -16.80
CA HIS A 29 7.49 1.86 -16.62
C HIS A 29 7.00 3.30 -16.82
N GLY A 30 7.88 4.19 -17.28
CA GLY A 30 7.53 5.58 -17.53
C GLY A 30 7.17 6.37 -16.26
N VAL A 31 7.73 5.97 -15.13
CA VAL A 31 7.44 6.58 -13.83
C VAL A 31 8.53 7.61 -13.47
N THR A 32 8.10 8.79 -13.06
CA THR A 32 8.97 9.83 -12.50
C THR A 32 8.47 10.15 -11.09
N ALA A 33 9.36 10.15 -10.12
CA ALA A 33 9.02 10.45 -8.73
C ALA A 33 10.09 11.32 -8.08
N ALA A 34 9.67 12.16 -7.13
CA ALA A 34 10.58 13.01 -6.38
C ALA A 34 11.55 12.18 -5.53
N PRO A 35 12.81 12.61 -5.36
CA PRO A 35 13.78 11.88 -4.54
C PRO A 35 13.31 11.62 -3.12
N GLN A 36 12.59 12.56 -2.50
CA GLN A 36 12.06 12.40 -1.16
C GLN A 36 11.02 11.27 -1.09
N PHE A 37 10.15 11.17 -2.10
CA PHE A 37 9.17 10.10 -2.20
C PHE A 37 9.87 8.74 -2.38
N LEU A 38 10.87 8.68 -3.26
CA LEU A 38 11.65 7.48 -3.49
C LEU A 38 12.34 7.00 -2.21
N GLY A 39 12.90 7.92 -1.43
CA GLY A 39 13.51 7.60 -0.13
C GLY A 39 12.52 6.97 0.84
N LYS A 40 11.31 7.50 0.94
CA LYS A 40 10.26 6.94 1.79
C LYS A 40 9.87 5.53 1.36
N VAL A 41 9.72 5.31 0.06
CA VAL A 41 9.39 4.00 -0.50
C VAL A 41 10.51 2.99 -0.18
N ILE A 42 11.75 3.35 -0.46
CA ILE A 42 12.91 2.48 -0.19
C ILE A 42 12.99 2.12 1.29
N HIS A 43 12.76 3.08 2.17
CA HIS A 43 12.77 2.84 3.61
C HIS A 43 11.77 1.73 4.01
N LEU A 44 10.59 1.69 3.39
CA LEU A 44 9.57 0.70 3.68
C LEU A 44 9.82 -0.66 3.05
N VAL A 45 10.53 -0.72 1.92
CA VAL A 45 10.62 -1.98 1.15
C VAL A 45 11.98 -2.66 1.22
N ARG A 46 13.01 -1.96 1.71
CA ARG A 46 14.38 -2.50 1.72
C ARG A 46 14.52 -3.82 2.48
N GLU A 47 13.85 -3.96 3.60
CA GLU A 47 13.93 -5.17 4.42
C GLU A 47 13.32 -6.40 3.74
N ARG A 48 12.43 -6.17 2.77
CA ARG A 48 11.75 -7.22 2.00
C ARG A 48 12.44 -7.51 0.68
N SER A 49 13.52 -6.79 0.39
CA SER A 49 14.24 -6.87 -0.87
C SER A 49 15.55 -7.62 -0.68
N PHE A 50 15.66 -8.78 -1.31
CA PHE A 50 16.86 -9.62 -1.27
C PHE A 50 17.67 -9.48 -2.55
N LEU A 51 16.99 -9.31 -3.67
CA LEU A 51 17.56 -9.11 -4.98
C LEU A 51 17.13 -7.76 -5.54
N VAL A 52 17.88 -7.22 -6.49
CA VAL A 52 17.57 -5.92 -7.10
C VAL A 52 16.14 -5.88 -7.68
N PRO A 53 15.64 -6.92 -8.42
CA PRO A 53 14.25 -6.91 -8.90
C PRO A 53 13.21 -6.83 -7.80
N ASP A 54 13.54 -7.28 -6.58
CA ASP A 54 12.62 -7.22 -5.45
C ASP A 54 12.27 -5.77 -5.09
N LEU A 55 13.18 -4.83 -5.34
CA LEU A 55 12.94 -3.40 -5.11
C LEU A 55 11.72 -2.92 -5.90
N TRP A 56 11.58 -3.36 -7.15
CA TRP A 56 10.40 -3.04 -7.95
C TRP A 56 9.19 -3.89 -7.53
N ASN A 57 9.37 -5.19 -7.38
CA ASN A 57 8.26 -6.08 -7.04
C ASN A 57 7.60 -5.73 -5.71
N ALA A 58 8.38 -5.20 -4.75
CA ALA A 58 7.88 -4.78 -3.44
C ALA A 58 7.41 -3.32 -3.40
N SER A 59 7.57 -2.55 -4.49
CA SER A 59 7.30 -1.11 -4.46
C SER A 59 6.46 -0.57 -5.62
N TRP A 60 6.21 -1.35 -6.66
CA TRP A 60 5.53 -0.84 -7.87
C TRP A 60 4.20 -0.15 -7.56
N PHE A 61 3.46 -0.65 -6.57
CA PHE A 61 2.15 -0.12 -6.19
C PHE A 61 2.20 1.25 -5.51
N PHE A 62 3.37 1.71 -5.09
CA PHE A 62 3.53 3.10 -4.66
C PHE A 62 3.48 4.08 -5.84
N PHE A 63 3.80 3.61 -7.04
CA PHE A 63 3.93 4.43 -8.25
C PHE A 63 2.78 4.24 -9.21
N LEU A 64 2.22 3.04 -9.26
CA LEU A 64 1.17 2.66 -10.20
C LEU A 64 -0.02 2.09 -9.44
N ARG A 65 -1.24 2.44 -9.87
CA ARG A 65 -2.45 1.84 -9.32
C ARG A 65 -2.58 0.40 -9.80
N PRO A 66 -3.15 -0.50 -8.99
CA PRO A 66 -3.43 -1.85 -9.47
C PRO A 66 -4.47 -1.80 -10.59
N THR A 67 -4.24 -2.59 -11.64
CA THR A 67 -5.18 -2.77 -12.74
C THR A 67 -5.93 -4.09 -12.63
N GLN A 68 -5.45 -4.98 -11.79
CA GLN A 68 -6.05 -6.28 -11.51
C GLN A 68 -6.12 -6.50 -10.01
N TYR A 69 -7.16 -7.20 -9.58
CA TYR A 69 -7.39 -7.52 -8.17
C TYR A 69 -7.46 -9.04 -8.05
N ASP A 70 -6.72 -9.58 -7.08
CA ASP A 70 -6.65 -11.02 -6.84
C ASP A 70 -8.05 -11.57 -6.52
N ALA A 71 -8.58 -12.38 -7.41
CA ALA A 71 -9.94 -12.93 -7.28
C ALA A 71 -10.09 -13.87 -6.08
N GLN A 72 -9.07 -14.64 -5.76
CA GLN A 72 -9.09 -15.54 -4.62
C GLN A 72 -9.09 -14.76 -3.30
N VAL A 73 -8.28 -13.72 -3.21
CA VAL A 73 -8.27 -12.83 -2.06
C VAL A 73 -9.62 -12.14 -1.92
N TYR A 74 -10.16 -11.60 -3.01
CA TYR A 74 -11.47 -10.96 -3.02
C TYR A 74 -12.56 -11.87 -2.47
N GLN A 75 -12.67 -13.08 -2.98
CA GLN A 75 -13.67 -14.06 -2.56
C GLN A 75 -13.55 -14.39 -1.06
N LYS A 76 -12.33 -14.44 -0.56
CA LYS A 76 -12.07 -14.80 0.83
C LYS A 76 -12.39 -13.67 1.82
N ILE A 77 -12.12 -12.42 1.45
CA ILE A 77 -12.17 -11.30 2.39
C ILE A 77 -13.37 -10.36 2.21
N TRP A 78 -14.01 -10.36 1.03
CA TRP A 78 -15.10 -9.43 0.75
C TRP A 78 -16.43 -10.00 1.24
N LEU A 79 -16.93 -9.41 2.31
CA LEU A 79 -18.20 -9.80 2.95
C LEU A 79 -19.35 -8.93 2.41
N PRO A 80 -20.62 -9.32 2.61
CA PRO A 80 -21.77 -8.51 2.15
C PRO A 80 -21.76 -7.07 2.65
N GLY A 81 -21.22 -6.82 3.85
CA GLY A 81 -21.14 -5.48 4.43
C GLY A 81 -19.90 -4.68 4.04
N THR A 82 -18.90 -5.30 3.40
CA THR A 82 -17.59 -4.69 3.18
C THR A 82 -17.68 -3.39 2.38
N THR A 83 -18.42 -3.38 1.28
CA THR A 83 -18.58 -2.18 0.44
C THR A 83 -19.12 -1.00 1.24
N GLY A 84 -20.13 -1.24 2.08
CA GLY A 84 -20.69 -0.21 2.95
C GLY A 84 -19.69 0.32 3.96
N TRP A 85 -18.93 -0.56 4.58
CA TRP A 85 -17.90 -0.18 5.54
C TRP A 85 -16.81 0.66 4.86
N ILE A 86 -16.34 0.25 3.69
CA ILE A 86 -15.30 0.97 2.95
C ILE A 86 -15.81 2.38 2.57
N LYS A 87 -17.02 2.48 2.05
CA LYS A 87 -17.62 3.78 1.69
C LYS A 87 -17.77 4.69 2.91
N GLY A 88 -18.23 4.15 4.02
CA GLY A 88 -18.35 4.90 5.27
C GLY A 88 -17.00 5.36 5.81
N PHE A 89 -16.02 4.48 5.77
CA PHE A 89 -14.66 4.81 6.18
C PHE A 89 -14.05 5.91 5.30
N ALA A 90 -14.23 5.81 3.99
CA ALA A 90 -13.72 6.80 3.04
C ALA A 90 -14.26 8.21 3.34
N LYS A 91 -15.54 8.33 3.70
CA LYS A 91 -16.14 9.61 4.08
C LYS A 91 -15.47 10.21 5.31
N GLU A 92 -15.13 9.38 6.30
CA GLU A 92 -14.44 9.85 7.49
C GLU A 92 -12.98 10.23 7.17
N VAL A 93 -12.33 9.50 6.27
CA VAL A 93 -10.98 9.84 5.81
C VAL A 93 -10.95 11.21 5.10
N GLU A 94 -11.99 11.54 4.34
CA GLU A 94 -12.09 12.86 3.69
C GLU A 94 -11.98 14.00 4.68
N LEU A 95 -12.51 13.81 5.89
CA LEU A 95 -12.53 14.82 6.95
C LEU A 95 -11.30 14.75 7.87
N LEU A 96 -10.47 13.72 7.70
CA LEU A 96 -9.30 13.50 8.56
C LEU A 96 -8.18 14.48 8.21
N ASP A 97 -7.77 15.32 9.19
CA ASP A 97 -6.69 16.28 9.02
C ASP A 97 -5.95 16.45 10.37
N PRO A 98 -4.64 16.24 10.41
CA PRO A 98 -3.79 15.77 9.32
C PRO A 98 -4.03 14.30 8.96
N PHE A 99 -3.65 13.91 7.74
CA PHE A 99 -3.68 12.52 7.29
C PHE A 99 -2.27 11.95 7.42
N ASN A 100 -2.08 11.11 8.40
CA ASN A 100 -0.80 10.46 8.65
C ASN A 100 -1.03 9.10 9.30
N LYS A 101 0.05 8.36 9.51
CA LYS A 101 0.02 7.03 10.10
C LYS A 101 -0.77 6.97 11.41
N ASP A 102 -0.52 7.91 12.31
CA ASP A 102 -1.11 7.91 13.65
C ASP A 102 -2.59 8.27 13.63
N THR A 103 -2.96 9.33 12.91
CA THR A 103 -4.36 9.76 12.81
C THR A 103 -5.22 8.74 12.09
N LEU A 104 -4.66 8.10 11.06
CA LEU A 104 -5.35 7.05 10.34
C LEU A 104 -5.56 5.81 11.21
N HIS A 105 -4.53 5.43 11.98
CA HIS A 105 -4.63 4.31 12.92
C HIS A 105 -5.75 4.54 13.93
N ASP A 106 -5.80 5.74 14.53
CA ASP A 106 -6.84 6.10 15.49
C ASP A 106 -8.23 6.06 14.86
N LEU A 107 -8.36 6.57 13.63
CA LEU A 107 -9.62 6.55 12.90
C LEU A 107 -10.08 5.12 12.62
N VAL A 108 -9.16 4.23 12.24
CA VAL A 108 -9.47 2.81 12.00
C VAL A 108 -10.00 2.16 13.28
N GLN A 109 -9.33 2.39 14.41
CA GLN A 109 -9.78 1.84 15.69
C GLN A 109 -11.17 2.33 16.06
N GLU A 110 -11.41 3.61 15.96
CA GLU A 110 -12.70 4.22 16.26
C GLU A 110 -13.80 3.70 15.34
N PHE A 111 -13.53 3.65 14.04
CA PHE A 111 -14.48 3.16 13.04
C PHE A 111 -14.86 1.70 13.28
N THR A 112 -13.88 0.85 13.56
CA THR A 112 -14.12 -0.58 13.79
C THR A 112 -14.98 -0.81 15.05
N VAL A 113 -14.70 -0.09 16.12
CA VAL A 113 -15.49 -0.16 17.35
C VAL A 113 -16.92 0.33 17.09
N THR A 114 -17.08 1.51 16.49
CA THR A 114 -18.37 2.14 16.25
C THR A 114 -19.27 1.29 15.35
N ASN A 115 -18.70 0.62 14.36
CA ASN A 115 -19.46 -0.16 13.37
C ASN A 115 -19.51 -1.66 13.67
N GLY A 116 -18.90 -2.11 14.76
CA GLY A 116 -18.87 -3.53 15.11
C GLY A 116 -18.12 -4.39 14.09
N VAL A 117 -17.07 -3.83 13.47
CA VAL A 117 -16.28 -4.47 12.43
C VAL A 117 -14.92 -4.85 13.00
N LYS A 118 -14.42 -6.03 12.66
CA LYS A 118 -13.08 -6.44 13.08
C LYS A 118 -12.03 -5.70 12.24
N MET A 119 -10.87 -5.45 12.85
CA MET A 119 -9.76 -4.74 12.18
C MET A 119 -9.43 -5.34 10.80
N GLY A 120 -9.26 -6.65 10.72
CA GLY A 120 -8.95 -7.33 9.46
C GLY A 120 -10.05 -7.23 8.42
N GLN A 121 -11.30 -7.14 8.86
CA GLN A 121 -12.44 -7.01 7.94
C GLN A 121 -12.46 -5.65 7.22
N LEU A 122 -11.80 -4.64 7.78
CA LEU A 122 -11.61 -3.35 7.14
C LEU A 122 -10.27 -3.27 6.43
N MET A 123 -9.19 -3.70 7.09
CA MET A 123 -7.83 -3.56 6.58
C MET A 123 -7.53 -4.43 5.35
N ASN A 124 -8.01 -5.68 5.34
CA ASN A 124 -7.73 -6.57 4.22
C ASN A 124 -8.39 -6.10 2.91
N PRO A 125 -9.67 -5.68 2.91
CA PRO A 125 -10.24 -5.06 1.72
C PRO A 125 -9.53 -3.78 1.29
N LEU A 126 -9.15 -2.91 2.22
CA LEU A 126 -8.39 -1.70 1.89
C LEU A 126 -7.08 -2.04 1.21
N ARG A 127 -6.35 -3.04 1.70
CA ARG A 127 -5.10 -3.50 1.06
C ARG A 127 -5.35 -3.97 -0.37
N LEU A 128 -6.39 -4.75 -0.58
CA LEU A 128 -6.75 -5.22 -1.92
C LEU A 128 -6.99 -4.03 -2.87
N LEU A 129 -7.68 -2.99 -2.40
CA LEU A 129 -7.93 -1.79 -3.19
C LEU A 129 -6.65 -0.99 -3.48
N MET A 130 -5.70 -0.99 -2.54
CA MET A 130 -4.44 -0.23 -2.68
C MET A 130 -3.43 -0.94 -3.58
N VAL A 131 -3.32 -2.26 -3.48
CA VAL A 131 -2.22 -3.05 -4.04
C VAL A 131 -2.70 -4.08 -5.07
N GLY A 132 -3.96 -4.48 -5.02
CA GLY A 132 -4.52 -5.53 -5.87
C GLY A 132 -4.30 -6.94 -5.34
N SER A 133 -3.66 -7.08 -4.18
CA SER A 133 -3.37 -8.36 -3.54
C SER A 133 -3.35 -8.22 -2.02
N ASN A 134 -2.94 -9.28 -1.32
CA ASN A 134 -2.78 -9.26 0.13
C ASN A 134 -1.32 -9.01 0.57
N GLN A 135 -0.47 -8.58 -0.33
CA GLN A 135 0.95 -8.33 -0.07
C GLN A 135 1.22 -6.85 0.25
N GLY A 136 2.44 -6.55 0.65
CA GLY A 136 2.89 -5.17 0.85
C GLY A 136 3.23 -4.82 2.30
N PRO A 137 3.70 -3.60 2.53
CA PRO A 137 4.07 -3.10 3.85
C PRO A 137 2.83 -2.87 4.72
N GLY A 138 3.03 -2.42 5.95
CA GLY A 138 1.93 -2.05 6.84
C GLY A 138 0.96 -1.06 6.19
N MET A 139 -0.35 -1.27 6.38
CA MET A 139 -1.37 -0.44 5.72
C MET A 139 -1.25 1.03 6.04
N MET A 140 -0.94 1.37 7.29
CA MET A 140 -0.83 2.78 7.71
C MET A 140 0.38 3.46 7.09
N ASP A 141 1.51 2.73 6.98
CA ASP A 141 2.71 3.23 6.31
C ASP A 141 2.45 3.44 4.82
N LEU A 142 1.81 2.47 4.18
CA LEU A 142 1.44 2.56 2.77
C LEU A 142 0.52 3.76 2.52
N ALA A 143 -0.52 3.91 3.31
CA ALA A 143 -1.47 4.99 3.18
C ALA A 143 -0.82 6.36 3.37
N GLU A 144 0.05 6.51 4.38
CA GLU A 144 0.75 7.76 4.63
C GLU A 144 1.63 8.17 3.45
N VAL A 145 2.36 7.23 2.87
CA VAL A 145 3.23 7.50 1.71
C VAL A 145 2.41 7.84 0.47
N LEU A 146 1.31 7.14 0.22
CA LEU A 146 0.41 7.45 -0.90
C LEU A 146 -0.23 8.84 -0.76
N GLY A 147 -0.57 9.23 0.47
CA GLY A 147 -1.31 10.45 0.74
C GLY A 147 -2.82 10.28 0.63
N LYS A 148 -3.57 11.21 1.25
CA LYS A 148 -5.03 11.14 1.35
C LYS A 148 -5.71 11.07 -0.02
N GLU A 149 -5.32 11.93 -0.94
CA GLU A 149 -5.95 12.01 -2.26
C GLU A 149 -5.81 10.69 -3.03
N GLU A 150 -4.60 10.16 -3.11
CA GLU A 150 -4.35 8.90 -3.80
C GLU A 150 -5.04 7.73 -3.10
N PHE A 151 -5.02 7.72 -1.76
CA PHE A 151 -5.70 6.70 -0.98
C PHE A 151 -7.20 6.65 -1.30
N LEU A 152 -7.87 7.79 -1.30
CA LEU A 152 -9.31 7.89 -1.61
C LEU A 152 -9.61 7.54 -3.07
N GLU A 153 -8.76 7.95 -4.00
CA GLU A 153 -8.93 7.65 -5.41
C GLU A 153 -8.83 6.16 -5.70
N ARG A 154 -7.91 5.46 -5.03
CA ARG A 154 -7.78 4.00 -5.16
C ARG A 154 -8.97 3.27 -4.58
N ILE A 155 -9.56 3.78 -3.50
CA ILE A 155 -10.81 3.22 -2.97
C ILE A 155 -11.90 3.32 -4.02
N SER A 156 -12.11 4.51 -4.57
CA SER A 156 -13.15 4.75 -5.58
C SER A 156 -12.96 3.89 -6.83
N ALA A 157 -11.74 3.90 -7.39
CA ALA A 157 -11.41 3.14 -8.59
C ALA A 157 -11.56 1.63 -8.38
N GLY A 158 -11.12 1.13 -7.22
CA GLY A 158 -11.21 -0.29 -6.90
C GLY A 158 -12.64 -0.75 -6.69
N LEU A 159 -13.47 0.02 -5.98
CA LEU A 159 -14.88 -0.30 -5.81
C LEU A 159 -15.60 -0.36 -7.15
N GLU A 160 -15.31 0.57 -8.06
CA GLU A 160 -15.86 0.57 -9.42
C GLU A 160 -15.42 -0.67 -10.20
N ALA A 161 -14.13 -0.98 -10.16
CA ALA A 161 -13.56 -2.14 -10.87
C ALA A 161 -14.11 -3.48 -10.36
N LEU A 162 -14.39 -3.58 -9.06
CA LEU A 162 -14.95 -4.79 -8.45
C LEU A 162 -16.49 -4.86 -8.59
N GLY A 163 -17.13 -3.85 -9.15
CA GLY A 163 -18.57 -3.81 -9.29
C GLY A 163 -19.32 -3.59 -7.98
N SER A 164 -18.66 -2.91 -7.06
CA SER A 164 -19.18 -2.73 -5.69
C SER A 164 -19.68 -1.32 -5.42
#